data_c6e032f91a6d7cea0f5423b2bfdaa03c
#
_entry.id   c6e032f91a6d7cea0f5423b2bfdaa03c
#
_cell.length_a   1.000
_cell.length_b   1.000
_cell.length_c   1.000
_cell.angle_alpha   90.00
_cell.angle_beta   90.00
_cell.angle_gamma   90.00
#
_symmetry.space_group_name_H-M   'P 1'
#
loop_
_entity.id
_entity.type
_entity.pdbx_description
1 polymer ?
#
loop_
_entity_poly.entity_id
_entity_poly.type
_entity_poly.pdbx_seq_one_letter_code
_entity_poly.pdbx_strand_id
1 'polypeptide(L)'
;MNTSSDLHTDPSEKTETITFRLPISTIKGLRRDAQFEGVSLNTLAMRVFSNHILWEKYERKVGLLPMTKTFLQNVIEKMTDQEIVNLAEKIEKDTFKSILVFMKRERSKKEFISILRTWLSVSWMQHSLEIRDDGNYHFTIRHELGKNWSLYIKTLVSELYHDSFSDNIQIDTSSSTISIILPS
;
A
#
# COMPACT_ATOMS: atom_id res chain seq x y z
N MET A 1 0.46 -13.56 -15.77
CA MET A 1 1.50 -13.43 -14.73
C MET A 1 0.79 -13.10 -13.43
N ASN A 2 0.79 -14.04 -12.49
CA ASN A 2 0.02 -13.96 -11.25
C ASN A 2 0.58 -12.88 -10.32
N THR A 3 -0.15 -11.81 -10.14
CA THR A 3 0.03 -10.89 -9.02
C THR A 3 -0.97 -11.30 -7.93
N SER A 4 -0.67 -12.40 -7.23
CA SER A 4 -1.40 -12.74 -6.00
C SER A 4 -1.01 -11.72 -4.93
N SER A 5 -1.83 -10.71 -4.76
CA SER A 5 -1.88 -9.94 -3.52
C SER A 5 -2.63 -10.80 -2.48
N ASP A 6 -1.96 -11.86 -2.02
CA ASP A 6 -2.49 -12.66 -0.92
C ASP A 6 -2.47 -11.79 0.35
N LEU A 7 -3.65 -11.26 0.69
CA LEU A 7 -3.95 -10.87 2.05
C LEU A 7 -3.86 -12.18 2.85
N HIS A 8 -2.70 -12.42 3.46
CA HIS A 8 -2.53 -13.55 4.38
C HIS A 8 -3.50 -13.37 5.54
N THR A 9 -4.64 -14.03 5.44
CA THR A 9 -5.43 -14.35 6.64
C THR A 9 -4.60 -15.33 7.45
N ASP A 10 -4.38 -15.01 8.71
CA ASP A 10 -3.75 -15.93 9.66
C ASP A 10 -4.56 -17.24 9.64
N PRO A 11 -3.96 -18.41 9.34
CA PRO A 11 -4.67 -19.67 9.33
C PRO A 11 -5.35 -20.03 10.65
N SER A 12 -4.99 -19.37 11.75
CA SER A 12 -5.57 -19.54 13.08
C SER A 12 -6.76 -18.61 13.33
N GLU A 13 -7.07 -17.67 12.43
CA GLU A 13 -8.16 -16.72 12.61
C GLU A 13 -9.52 -17.43 12.52
N LYS A 14 -10.35 -17.26 13.57
CA LYS A 14 -11.72 -17.80 13.58
C LYS A 14 -12.57 -17.11 12.53
N THR A 15 -13.29 -17.89 11.74
CA THR A 15 -14.19 -17.39 10.70
C THR A 15 -15.65 -17.50 11.12
N GLU A 16 -16.49 -16.58 10.64
CA GLU A 16 -17.93 -16.57 10.80
C GLU A 16 -18.60 -16.46 9.43
N THR A 17 -19.78 -17.09 9.28
CA THR A 17 -20.53 -17.04 8.02
C THR A 17 -21.53 -15.89 8.04
N ILE A 18 -21.49 -15.04 7.00
CA ILE A 18 -22.48 -13.99 6.77
C ILE A 18 -23.17 -14.23 5.43
N THR A 19 -24.49 -14.03 5.38
CA THR A 19 -25.28 -14.16 4.16
C THR A 19 -25.84 -12.80 3.73
N PHE A 20 -25.63 -12.44 2.46
CA PHE A 20 -26.15 -11.22 1.86
C PHE A 20 -27.21 -11.53 0.81
N ARG A 21 -28.26 -10.71 0.76
CA ARG A 21 -29.22 -10.66 -0.34
C ARG A 21 -28.84 -9.49 -1.25
N LEU A 22 -28.31 -9.78 -2.43
CA LEU A 22 -27.85 -8.80 -3.39
C LEU A 22 -28.64 -8.87 -4.69
N PRO A 23 -28.74 -7.79 -5.48
CA PRO A 23 -29.29 -7.82 -6.82
C PRO A 23 -28.55 -8.85 -7.71
N ILE A 24 -29.32 -9.51 -8.58
CA ILE A 24 -28.76 -10.55 -9.50
C ILE A 24 -27.65 -9.95 -10.39
N SER A 25 -27.81 -8.70 -10.84
CA SER A 25 -26.80 -7.99 -11.63
C SER A 25 -25.48 -7.87 -10.90
N THR A 26 -25.52 -7.51 -9.62
CA THR A 26 -24.33 -7.39 -8.75
C THR A 26 -23.63 -8.76 -8.60
N ILE A 27 -24.42 -9.84 -8.32
CA ILE A 27 -23.86 -11.18 -8.19
C ILE A 27 -23.20 -11.65 -9.49
N LYS A 28 -23.86 -11.38 -10.65
CA LYS A 28 -23.30 -11.72 -11.97
C LYS A 28 -22.02 -10.95 -12.25
N GLY A 29 -21.95 -9.66 -11.89
CA GLY A 29 -20.73 -8.86 -11.99
C GLY A 29 -19.60 -9.47 -11.19
N LEU A 30 -19.81 -9.68 -9.88
CA LEU A 30 -18.80 -10.25 -8.99
C LEU A 30 -18.31 -11.63 -9.44
N ARG A 31 -19.19 -12.49 -9.96
CA ARG A 31 -18.78 -13.81 -10.49
C ARG A 31 -17.90 -13.68 -11.73
N ARG A 32 -18.22 -12.77 -12.64
CA ARG A 32 -17.42 -12.50 -13.84
C ARG A 32 -16.03 -11.97 -13.45
N ASP A 33 -15.97 -11.05 -12.50
CA ASP A 33 -14.71 -10.47 -12.04
C ASP A 33 -13.85 -11.51 -11.32
N ALA A 34 -14.44 -12.34 -10.45
CA ALA A 34 -13.75 -13.46 -9.81
C ALA A 34 -13.19 -14.46 -10.84
N GLN A 35 -13.99 -14.79 -11.87
CA GLN A 35 -13.56 -15.66 -12.97
C GLN A 35 -12.42 -15.05 -13.77
N PHE A 36 -12.50 -13.77 -14.10
CA PHE A 36 -11.45 -13.04 -14.81
C PHE A 36 -10.13 -13.02 -14.04
N GLU A 37 -10.19 -12.87 -12.73
CA GLU A 37 -9.03 -12.88 -11.84
C GLU A 37 -8.55 -14.30 -11.45
N GLY A 38 -9.28 -15.36 -11.81
CA GLY A 38 -8.93 -16.74 -11.47
C GLY A 38 -9.09 -17.08 -9.98
N VAL A 39 -9.96 -16.36 -9.26
CA VAL A 39 -10.20 -16.56 -7.82
C VAL A 39 -11.63 -17.00 -7.53
N SER A 40 -11.89 -17.51 -6.32
CA SER A 40 -13.26 -17.80 -5.89
C SER A 40 -14.05 -16.52 -5.60
N LEU A 41 -15.38 -16.58 -5.72
CA LEU A 41 -16.25 -15.45 -5.33
C LEU A 41 -16.05 -15.09 -3.85
N ASN A 42 -15.83 -16.05 -2.98
CA ASN A 42 -15.56 -15.82 -1.56
C ASN A 42 -14.23 -15.09 -1.35
N THR A 43 -13.18 -15.48 -2.08
CA THR A 43 -11.88 -14.79 -2.05
C THR A 43 -11.99 -13.35 -2.51
N LEU A 44 -12.74 -13.08 -3.61
CA LEU A 44 -13.00 -11.73 -4.08
C LEU A 44 -13.77 -10.90 -3.04
N ALA A 45 -14.84 -11.45 -2.47
CA ALA A 45 -15.65 -10.77 -1.45
C ALA A 45 -14.82 -10.46 -0.20
N MET A 46 -14.04 -11.42 0.29
CA MET A 46 -13.14 -11.22 1.44
C MET A 46 -12.14 -10.09 1.18
N ARG A 47 -11.55 -10.03 -0.02
CA ARG A 47 -10.63 -8.95 -0.40
C ARG A 47 -11.32 -7.58 -0.40
N VAL A 48 -12.53 -7.47 -0.96
CA VAL A 48 -13.31 -6.23 -0.97
C VAL A 48 -13.62 -5.76 0.47
N PHE A 49 -14.12 -6.64 1.32
CA PHE A 49 -14.42 -6.29 2.71
C PHE A 49 -13.16 -5.93 3.52
N SER A 50 -12.07 -6.67 3.33
CA SER A 50 -10.80 -6.35 3.99
C SER A 50 -10.26 -4.99 3.56
N ASN A 51 -10.30 -4.67 2.27
CA ASN A 51 -9.92 -3.34 1.77
C ASN A 51 -10.74 -2.23 2.40
N HIS A 52 -12.07 -2.43 2.51
CA HIS A 52 -12.93 -1.45 3.16
C HIS A 52 -12.54 -1.21 4.63
N ILE A 53 -12.31 -2.28 5.39
CA ILE A 53 -11.95 -2.19 6.82
C ILE A 53 -10.56 -1.61 7.02
N LEU A 54 -9.60 -2.01 6.20
CA LEU A 54 -8.20 -1.65 6.37
C LEU A 54 -7.87 -0.26 5.82
N TRP A 55 -8.63 0.22 4.82
CA TRP A 55 -8.25 1.41 4.08
C TRP A 55 -9.42 2.35 3.72
N GLU A 56 -10.43 1.91 2.94
CA GLU A 56 -11.42 2.80 2.32
C GLU A 56 -12.18 3.68 3.33
N LYS A 57 -12.49 3.15 4.52
CA LYS A 57 -13.15 3.93 5.58
C LYS A 57 -12.31 5.13 6.05
N TYR A 58 -11.00 5.14 5.77
CA TYR A 58 -10.08 6.23 6.14
C TYR A 58 -9.84 7.22 5.00
N GLU A 59 -10.00 6.81 3.74
CA GLU A 59 -9.74 7.64 2.55
C GLU A 59 -10.42 9.00 2.60
N ARG A 60 -11.69 9.02 2.96
CA ARG A 60 -12.47 10.28 3.09
C ARG A 60 -11.94 11.18 4.20
N LYS A 61 -11.42 10.61 5.27
CA LYS A 61 -10.92 11.37 6.43
C LYS A 61 -9.61 12.06 6.13
N VAL A 62 -8.79 11.46 5.28
CA VAL A 62 -7.48 12.00 4.88
C VAL A 62 -7.54 12.76 3.55
N GLY A 63 -8.72 12.85 2.92
CA GLY A 63 -8.90 13.63 1.69
C GLY A 63 -8.27 12.98 0.45
N LEU A 64 -8.21 11.65 0.37
CA LEU A 64 -7.70 10.97 -0.81
C LEU A 64 -8.65 11.14 -2.00
N LEU A 65 -8.06 11.39 -3.18
CA LEU A 65 -8.76 11.52 -4.45
C LEU A 65 -8.19 10.51 -5.46
N PRO A 66 -9.04 9.84 -6.26
CA PRO A 66 -8.56 9.01 -7.35
C PRO A 66 -7.94 9.87 -8.45
N MET A 67 -6.70 9.56 -8.84
CA MET A 67 -6.00 10.22 -9.94
C MET A 67 -5.38 9.19 -10.88
N THR A 68 -5.25 9.53 -12.17
CA THR A 68 -4.57 8.67 -13.13
C THR A 68 -3.05 8.74 -12.96
N LYS A 69 -2.35 7.61 -13.19
CA LYS A 69 -0.88 7.57 -13.19
C LYS A 69 -0.28 8.62 -14.14
N THR A 70 -0.87 8.79 -15.34
CA THR A 70 -0.42 9.76 -16.33
C THR A 70 -0.48 11.20 -15.82
N PHE A 71 -1.57 11.57 -15.11
CA PHE A 71 -1.67 12.90 -14.53
C PHE A 71 -0.57 13.11 -13.49
N LEU A 72 -0.42 12.18 -12.57
CA LEU A 72 0.58 12.25 -11.51
C LEU A 72 2.01 12.34 -12.08
N GLN A 73 2.33 11.50 -13.06
CA GLN A 73 3.63 11.51 -13.75
C GLN A 73 3.93 12.87 -14.36
N ASN A 74 3.00 13.43 -15.15
CA ASN A 74 3.19 14.73 -15.80
C ASN A 74 3.35 15.90 -14.80
N VAL A 75 2.76 15.80 -13.64
CA VAL A 75 2.94 16.81 -12.58
C VAL A 75 4.31 16.67 -11.92
N ILE A 76 4.64 15.46 -11.50
CA ILE A 76 5.83 15.23 -10.68
C ILE A 76 7.13 15.33 -11.47
N GLU A 77 7.11 15.01 -12.78
CA GLU A 77 8.26 15.15 -13.68
C GLU A 77 8.74 16.61 -13.85
N LYS A 78 7.87 17.59 -13.61
CA LYS A 78 8.21 19.02 -13.72
C LYS A 78 8.86 19.60 -12.46
N MET A 79 8.87 18.84 -11.37
CA MET A 79 9.43 19.28 -10.10
C MET A 79 10.93 19.00 -10.04
N THR A 80 11.66 19.89 -9.39
CA THR A 80 13.07 19.68 -9.03
C THR A 80 13.18 18.68 -7.89
N ASP A 81 14.37 18.08 -7.73
CA ASP A 81 14.62 17.12 -6.64
C ASP A 81 14.32 17.76 -5.25
N GLN A 82 14.66 19.05 -5.05
CA GLN A 82 14.39 19.73 -3.79
C GLN A 82 12.89 19.96 -3.54
N GLU A 83 12.12 20.27 -4.59
CA GLU A 83 10.66 20.41 -4.47
C GLU A 83 10.00 19.06 -4.14
N ILE A 84 10.52 17.96 -4.69
CA ILE A 84 10.06 16.60 -4.38
C ILE A 84 10.32 16.26 -2.90
N VAL A 85 11.53 16.53 -2.40
CA VAL A 85 11.88 16.28 -1.00
C VAL A 85 10.97 17.09 -0.08
N ASN A 86 10.85 18.40 -0.31
CA ASN A 86 10.00 19.28 0.50
C ASN A 86 8.52 18.83 0.48
N LEU A 87 8.04 18.37 -0.67
CA LEU A 87 6.68 17.84 -0.81
C LEU A 87 6.49 16.56 0.02
N ALA A 88 7.45 15.62 -0.04
CA ALA A 88 7.38 14.37 0.69
C ALA A 88 7.37 14.62 2.22
N GLU A 89 8.26 15.47 2.72
CA GLU A 89 8.32 15.84 4.14
C GLU A 89 7.04 16.52 4.62
N LYS A 90 6.47 17.40 3.79
CA LYS A 90 5.20 18.06 4.12
C LYS A 90 4.05 17.07 4.20
N ILE A 91 3.93 16.18 3.21
CA ILE A 91 2.86 15.16 3.17
C ILE A 91 3.02 14.15 4.31
N GLU A 92 4.26 13.79 4.67
CA GLU A 92 4.52 12.96 5.85
C GLU A 92 3.86 13.58 7.10
N LYS A 93 4.18 14.85 7.40
CA LYS A 93 3.70 15.56 8.60
C LYS A 93 2.18 15.77 8.60
N ASP A 94 1.64 16.19 7.47
CA ASP A 94 0.23 16.61 7.36
C ASP A 94 -0.75 15.45 7.20
N THR A 95 -0.35 14.40 6.49
CA THR A 95 -1.26 13.34 6.06
C THR A 95 -0.94 11.99 6.68
N PHE A 96 0.27 11.48 6.50
CA PHE A 96 0.59 10.11 6.93
C PHE A 96 0.67 9.97 8.44
N LYS A 97 1.17 10.96 9.14
CA LYS A 97 1.17 10.98 10.61
C LYS A 97 -0.26 10.91 11.17
N SER A 98 -1.18 11.59 10.50
CA SER A 98 -2.61 11.54 10.84
C SER A 98 -3.21 10.15 10.55
N ILE A 99 -2.86 9.50 9.44
CA ILE A 99 -3.30 8.13 9.10
C ILE A 99 -2.84 7.14 10.18
N LEU A 100 -1.58 7.18 10.58
CA LEU A 100 -1.02 6.30 11.61
C LEU A 100 -1.75 6.47 12.95
N VAL A 101 -2.03 7.71 13.35
CA VAL A 101 -2.79 8.02 14.57
C VAL A 101 -4.24 7.54 14.47
N PHE A 102 -4.91 7.76 13.33
CA PHE A 102 -6.31 7.34 13.12
C PHE A 102 -6.48 5.83 13.12
N MET A 103 -5.49 5.09 12.62
CA MET A 103 -5.56 3.62 12.59
C MET A 103 -5.38 3.00 13.97
N LYS A 104 -5.04 3.79 15.01
CA LYS A 104 -4.84 3.35 16.42
C LYS A 104 -3.99 2.08 16.52
N ARG A 105 -2.99 1.95 15.66
CA ARG A 105 -2.14 0.77 15.63
C ARG A 105 -0.94 0.94 16.55
N GLU A 106 -0.48 -0.17 17.10
CA GLU A 106 0.75 -0.20 17.88
C GLU A 106 1.95 0.25 17.02
N ARG A 107 2.88 0.98 17.63
CA ARG A 107 4.15 1.35 16.96
C ARG A 107 5.07 0.13 16.92
N SER A 108 4.81 -0.78 16.00
CA SER A 108 5.67 -1.94 15.77
C SER A 108 6.11 -1.98 14.31
N LYS A 109 7.29 -2.54 14.05
CA LYS A 109 7.79 -2.75 12.67
C LYS A 109 6.82 -3.60 11.84
N LYS A 110 6.21 -4.61 12.46
CA LYS A 110 5.19 -5.46 11.82
C LYS A 110 3.98 -4.65 11.34
N GLU A 111 3.50 -3.71 12.16
CA GLU A 111 2.40 -2.83 11.79
C GLU A 111 2.79 -1.83 10.70
N PHE A 112 4.01 -1.28 10.76
CA PHE A 112 4.53 -0.42 9.69
C PHE A 112 4.56 -1.15 8.34
N ILE A 113 5.06 -2.39 8.32
CA ILE A 113 5.07 -3.26 7.14
C ILE A 113 3.64 -3.51 6.64
N SER A 114 2.71 -3.81 7.53
CA SER A 114 1.29 -4.02 7.19
C SER A 114 0.66 -2.79 6.53
N ILE A 115 0.93 -1.60 7.08
CA ILE A 115 0.41 -0.33 6.54
C ILE A 115 1.03 -0.04 5.17
N LEU A 116 2.34 -0.20 5.03
CA LEU A 116 3.04 -0.01 3.77
C LEU A 116 2.50 -0.94 2.68
N ARG A 117 2.31 -2.23 2.99
CA ARG A 117 1.70 -3.20 2.07
C ARG A 117 0.28 -2.79 1.67
N THR A 118 -0.55 -2.42 2.64
CA THR A 118 -1.94 -1.99 2.38
C THR A 118 -1.95 -0.78 1.45
N TRP A 119 -1.12 0.24 1.75
CA TRP A 119 -1.02 1.43 0.91
C TRP A 119 -0.56 1.12 -0.51
N LEU A 120 0.46 0.27 -0.69
CA LEU A 120 0.94 -0.14 -2.01
C LEU A 120 -0.14 -0.92 -2.79
N SER A 121 -0.88 -1.80 -2.10
CA SER A 121 -1.97 -2.58 -2.71
C SER A 121 -3.10 -1.69 -3.22
N VAL A 122 -3.59 -0.75 -2.40
CA VAL A 122 -4.67 0.16 -2.80
C VAL A 122 -4.23 1.21 -3.81
N SER A 123 -2.93 1.52 -3.86
CA SER A 123 -2.33 2.40 -4.87
C SER A 123 -2.02 1.68 -6.19
N TRP A 124 -2.41 0.41 -6.32
CA TRP A 124 -2.15 -0.43 -7.50
C TRP A 124 -0.67 -0.52 -7.89
N MET A 125 0.23 -0.38 -6.91
CA MET A 125 1.67 -0.56 -7.11
C MET A 125 2.03 -2.03 -6.95
N GLN A 126 2.66 -2.60 -7.97
CA GLN A 126 3.20 -3.95 -7.89
C GLN A 126 4.30 -3.99 -6.84
N HIS A 127 4.19 -4.92 -5.91
CA HIS A 127 5.21 -5.08 -4.87
C HIS A 127 5.36 -6.54 -4.45
N SER A 128 6.54 -6.88 -3.96
CA SER A 128 6.84 -8.14 -3.28
C SER A 128 7.49 -7.85 -1.93
N LEU A 129 7.26 -8.74 -0.99
CA LEU A 129 7.89 -8.75 0.33
C LEU A 129 8.52 -10.13 0.55
N GLU A 130 9.81 -10.14 0.83
CA GLU A 130 10.57 -11.34 1.15
C GLU A 130 11.25 -11.16 2.51
N ILE A 131 11.33 -12.23 3.28
CA ILE A 131 12.18 -12.30 4.47
C ILE A 131 13.42 -13.07 4.06
N ARG A 132 14.60 -12.44 4.15
CA ARG A 132 15.86 -13.09 3.80
C ARG A 132 16.50 -13.81 4.98
N ASP A 133 17.57 -14.57 4.70
CA ASP A 133 18.31 -15.35 5.70
C ASP A 133 18.90 -14.48 6.84
N ASP A 134 19.12 -13.18 6.59
CA ASP A 134 19.53 -12.19 7.58
C ASP A 134 18.40 -11.73 8.52
N GLY A 135 17.19 -12.25 8.33
CA GLY A 135 15.99 -11.89 9.08
C GLY A 135 15.33 -10.58 8.63
N ASN A 136 15.94 -9.83 7.71
CA ASN A 136 15.43 -8.55 7.27
C ASN A 136 14.27 -8.70 6.26
N TYR A 137 13.36 -7.74 6.28
CA TYR A 137 12.28 -7.64 5.31
C TYR A 137 12.74 -6.85 4.09
N HIS A 138 12.65 -7.47 2.91
CA HIS A 138 13.00 -6.86 1.63
C HIS A 138 11.73 -6.56 0.82
N PHE A 139 11.40 -5.29 0.69
CA PHE A 139 10.37 -4.82 -0.22
C PHE A 139 10.95 -4.49 -1.58
N THR A 140 10.29 -4.93 -2.64
CA THR A 140 10.54 -4.46 -4.00
C THR A 140 9.25 -3.88 -4.56
N ILE A 141 9.27 -2.62 -4.98
CA ILE A 141 8.11 -1.88 -5.49
C ILE A 141 8.39 -1.51 -6.95
N ARG A 142 7.40 -1.72 -7.83
CA ARG A 142 7.44 -1.28 -9.24
C ARG A 142 6.29 -0.31 -9.50
N HIS A 143 6.59 0.88 -10.05
CA HIS A 143 5.61 1.97 -10.14
C HIS A 143 5.43 2.62 -11.50
N GLU A 144 6.41 2.60 -12.40
CA GLU A 144 6.35 3.20 -13.75
C GLU A 144 6.10 4.73 -13.78
N LEU A 145 6.42 5.44 -12.69
CA LEU A 145 6.14 6.87 -12.50
C LEU A 145 7.39 7.77 -12.58
N GLY A 146 8.55 7.21 -12.99
CA GLY A 146 9.78 7.96 -13.19
C GLY A 146 10.61 8.18 -11.90
N LYS A 147 11.82 8.75 -12.09
CA LYS A 147 12.80 8.94 -11.01
C LYS A 147 12.30 9.86 -9.88
N ASN A 148 11.51 10.88 -10.23
CA ASN A 148 10.99 11.83 -9.25
C ASN A 148 10.00 11.18 -8.30
N TRP A 149 9.19 10.24 -8.79
CA TRP A 149 8.34 9.42 -7.94
C TRP A 149 9.15 8.51 -7.02
N SER A 150 10.23 7.91 -7.52
CA SER A 150 11.14 7.12 -6.69
C SER A 150 11.76 7.95 -5.56
N LEU A 151 12.19 9.17 -5.85
CA LEU A 151 12.72 10.11 -4.86
C LEU A 151 11.65 10.48 -3.83
N TYR A 152 10.42 10.79 -4.29
CA TYR A 152 9.29 11.08 -3.41
C TYR A 152 9.02 9.92 -2.43
N ILE A 153 8.89 8.69 -2.92
CA ILE A 153 8.64 7.51 -2.08
C ILE A 153 9.81 7.25 -1.13
N LYS A 154 11.04 7.35 -1.61
CA LYS A 154 12.23 7.20 -0.78
C LYS A 154 12.20 8.16 0.40
N THR A 155 12.00 9.45 0.15
CA THR A 155 11.95 10.47 1.20
C THR A 155 10.78 10.20 2.15
N LEU A 156 9.58 10.02 1.63
CA LEU A 156 8.38 9.80 2.44
C LEU A 156 8.52 8.59 3.38
N VAL A 157 8.97 7.45 2.86
CA VAL A 157 9.09 6.22 3.66
C VAL A 157 10.25 6.33 4.66
N SER A 158 11.35 7.01 4.29
CA SER A 158 12.46 7.25 5.22
C SER A 158 12.02 8.10 6.40
N GLU A 159 11.32 9.22 6.17
CA GLU A 159 10.81 10.11 7.22
C GLU A 159 9.79 9.41 8.12
N LEU A 160 8.83 8.70 7.54
CA LEU A 160 7.83 7.92 8.28
C LEU A 160 8.47 6.86 9.19
N TYR A 161 9.50 6.18 8.70
CA TYR A 161 10.19 5.16 9.48
C TYR A 161 11.02 5.80 10.59
N HIS A 162 11.77 6.85 10.27
CA HIS A 162 12.57 7.59 11.24
C HIS A 162 11.72 8.15 12.40
N ASP A 163 10.59 8.79 12.07
CA ASP A 163 9.65 9.33 13.06
C ASP A 163 9.00 8.24 13.93
N SER A 164 8.86 7.04 13.39
CA SER A 164 8.25 5.93 14.11
C SER A 164 9.21 5.19 15.04
N PHE A 165 10.48 5.05 14.64
CA PHE A 165 11.43 4.13 15.29
C PHE A 165 12.75 4.80 15.69
N SER A 166 12.96 6.09 15.35
CA SER A 166 14.23 6.81 15.57
C SER A 166 15.45 6.08 14.97
N ASP A 167 15.24 5.39 13.87
CA ASP A 167 16.19 4.55 13.16
C ASP A 167 16.13 4.84 11.66
N ASN A 168 17.12 4.39 10.90
CA ASN A 168 17.19 4.59 9.46
C ASN A 168 17.04 3.26 8.73
N ILE A 169 16.48 3.33 7.53
CA ILE A 169 16.32 2.20 6.63
C ILE A 169 17.12 2.42 5.35
N GLN A 170 17.55 1.32 4.74
CA GLN A 170 18.18 1.39 3.43
C GLN A 170 17.12 1.39 2.34
N ILE A 171 17.16 2.41 1.47
CA ILE A 171 16.28 2.50 0.29
C ILE A 171 17.11 2.79 -0.94
N ASP A 172 17.11 1.84 -1.88
CA ASP A 172 17.72 1.97 -3.19
C ASP A 172 16.63 2.20 -4.24
N THR A 173 16.90 3.09 -5.20
CA THR A 173 15.91 3.51 -6.20
C THR A 173 16.47 3.49 -7.62
N SER A 174 15.60 3.16 -8.57
CA SER A 174 15.79 3.40 -10.01
C SER A 174 14.66 4.29 -10.54
N SER A 175 14.55 4.47 -11.85
CA SER A 175 13.44 5.21 -12.45
C SER A 175 12.08 4.50 -12.37
N SER A 176 12.06 3.21 -12.05
CA SER A 176 10.83 2.40 -12.06
C SER A 176 10.70 1.44 -10.87
N THR A 177 11.75 1.33 -10.06
CA THR A 177 11.81 0.34 -8.97
C THR A 177 12.37 0.97 -7.71
N ILE A 178 11.82 0.59 -6.57
CA ILE A 178 12.29 0.98 -5.25
C ILE A 178 12.52 -0.32 -4.45
N SER A 179 13.68 -0.44 -3.84
CA SER A 179 14.04 -1.55 -2.94
C SER A 179 14.22 -1.00 -1.53
N ILE A 180 13.48 -1.54 -0.57
CA ILE A 180 13.51 -1.10 0.83
C ILE A 180 13.94 -2.29 1.69
N ILE A 181 14.95 -2.10 2.53
CA ILE A 181 15.41 -3.09 3.50
C ILE A 181 15.03 -2.59 4.90
N LEU A 182 14.15 -3.33 5.56
CA LEU A 182 13.66 -3.05 6.91
C LEU A 182 14.25 -4.07 7.87
N PRO A 183 14.94 -3.65 8.94
CA PRO A 183 15.44 -4.58 9.95
C PRO A 183 14.27 -5.26 10.69
N SER A 184 14.45 -6.55 11.02
CA SER A 184 13.48 -7.38 11.77
C SER A 184 13.19 -6.85 13.18
#